data_a28bda3b94fb8ea83cef3b1c45829680
#
_entry.id   a28bda3b94fb8ea83cef3b1c45829680
#
_cell.length_a   1.000
_cell.length_b   1.000
_cell.length_c   1.000
_cell.angle_alpha   90.00
_cell.angle_beta   90.00
_cell.angle_gamma   90.00
#
_symmetry.space_group_name_H-M   'P 1'
#
loop_
_entity.id
_entity.type
_entity.pdbx_description
1 polymer ?
#
loop_
_entity_poly.entity_id
_entity_poly.type
_entity_poly.pdbx_seq_one_letter_code
_entity_poly.pdbx_strand_id
1 'polypeptide(L)'
;MLRARTGARYLLIAAICAAAATACGSTTASAGAAAPASPAPPKVSLDITVSGGPGKPTEHWTLQCDPAGGTHPDPAQACATLLKAKAPFALLPKGVACPMILASAKTAKVTGTYFGRHVDTTFVQGGCDLARWASIGKIFN
;
A
#
# COMPACT_ATOMS: atom_id res chain seq x y z
N MET A 1 -21.12 -35.23 25.36
CA MET A 1 -20.27 -35.79 26.43
C MET A 1 -19.51 -34.66 27.07
N LEU A 2 -19.83 -34.43 28.32
CA LEU A 2 -19.28 -33.43 29.21
C LEU A 2 -17.80 -33.68 29.51
N ARG A 3 -17.00 -32.60 29.70
CA ARG A 3 -16.11 -32.52 30.88
C ARG A 3 -15.60 -31.06 31.07
N ALA A 4 -16.21 -30.44 32.06
CA ALA A 4 -15.67 -29.31 32.79
C ALA A 4 -14.48 -29.76 33.66
N ARG A 5 -13.50 -28.90 33.85
CA ARG A 5 -12.62 -28.97 35.02
C ARG A 5 -12.26 -27.57 35.51
N THR A 6 -12.95 -27.24 36.58
CA THR A 6 -12.71 -26.24 37.60
C THR A 6 -11.33 -26.45 38.27
N GLY A 7 -10.67 -25.38 38.62
CA GLY A 7 -9.48 -25.42 39.45
C GLY A 7 -9.12 -24.03 40.01
N ALA A 8 -9.89 -23.65 41.03
CA ALA A 8 -9.54 -22.54 41.92
C ALA A 8 -8.47 -22.98 42.90
N ARG A 9 -7.52 -22.13 43.22
CA ARG A 9 -6.84 -22.13 44.54
C ARG A 9 -6.25 -20.76 44.84
N TYR A 10 -6.87 -20.16 45.83
CA TYR A 10 -6.45 -19.07 46.69
C TYR A 10 -5.09 -19.31 47.32
N LEU A 11 -4.32 -18.28 47.46
CA LEU A 11 -3.45 -18.10 48.64
C LEU A 11 -3.23 -16.61 48.90
N LEU A 12 -3.91 -16.19 50.00
CA LEU A 12 -3.68 -14.94 50.72
C LEU A 12 -2.35 -15.02 51.45
N ILE A 13 -1.50 -14.04 51.30
CA ILE A 13 -0.48 -13.73 52.30
C ILE A 13 -0.54 -12.22 52.56
N ALA A 14 -1.07 -11.88 53.71
CA ALA A 14 -0.95 -10.57 54.32
C ALA A 14 0.41 -10.47 55.08
N ALA A 15 1.15 -9.43 54.83
CA ALA A 15 2.24 -9.03 55.67
C ALA A 15 2.23 -7.51 55.80
N ILE A 16 1.90 -7.09 57.01
CA ILE A 16 1.96 -5.72 57.53
C ILE A 16 3.40 -5.41 57.83
N CYS A 17 3.93 -4.28 57.36
CA CYS A 17 5.05 -3.59 57.96
C CYS A 17 4.88 -2.08 57.89
N ALA A 18 5.00 -1.45 59.02
CA ALA A 18 4.74 -0.05 59.34
C ALA A 18 5.86 0.90 58.90
N ALA A 19 5.43 2.10 58.57
CA ALA A 19 6.01 3.43 58.82
C ALA A 19 7.53 3.65 58.78
N ALA A 20 7.98 4.47 57.83
CA ALA A 20 8.94 5.56 58.06
C ALA A 20 8.69 6.68 57.05
N ALA A 21 8.28 7.83 57.54
CA ALA A 21 8.17 9.07 56.79
C ALA A 21 9.55 9.67 56.55
N THR A 22 9.89 10.01 55.31
CA THR A 22 10.92 11.01 54.99
C THR A 22 10.58 11.69 53.67
N ALA A 23 10.40 12.96 53.81
CA ALA A 23 10.46 14.13 52.95
C ALA A 23 10.64 14.02 51.43
N CYS A 24 9.73 14.75 50.78
CA CYS A 24 9.93 15.72 49.67
C CYS A 24 10.94 15.38 48.58
N GLY A 25 10.37 15.04 47.47
CA GLY A 25 10.99 15.13 46.15
C GLY A 25 9.92 15.00 45.09
N SER A 26 9.13 16.07 44.89
CA SER A 26 8.19 16.12 43.76
C SER A 26 8.97 16.33 42.45
N THR A 27 9.57 15.28 41.94
CA THR A 27 9.95 15.24 40.54
C THR A 27 8.69 14.93 39.76
N THR A 28 8.01 15.96 39.28
CA THR A 28 7.07 15.87 38.18
C THR A 28 7.83 15.35 36.98
N ALA A 29 7.83 14.03 36.84
CA ALA A 29 8.17 13.40 35.54
C ALA A 29 7.13 13.86 34.56
N SER A 30 7.47 14.90 33.79
CA SER A 30 6.74 15.30 32.60
C SER A 30 6.80 14.10 31.67
N ALA A 31 5.73 13.32 31.65
CA ALA A 31 5.54 12.32 30.62
C ALA A 31 5.44 13.10 29.29
N GLY A 32 6.57 13.24 28.63
CA GLY A 32 6.63 13.74 27.27
C GLY A 32 5.73 12.85 26.44
N ALA A 33 4.54 13.37 26.09
CA ALA A 33 3.70 12.73 25.11
C ALA A 33 4.54 12.61 23.83
N ALA A 34 4.97 11.38 23.53
CA ALA A 34 5.61 11.09 22.27
C ALA A 34 4.64 11.53 21.18
N ALA A 35 5.03 12.53 20.39
CA ALA A 35 4.27 12.93 19.23
C ALA A 35 4.04 11.69 18.35
N PRO A 36 2.81 11.47 17.81
CA PRO A 36 2.58 10.35 16.95
C PRO A 36 3.58 10.41 15.79
N ALA A 37 4.35 9.33 15.63
CA ALA A 37 5.32 9.22 14.55
C ALA A 37 4.57 9.43 13.23
N SER A 38 5.04 10.40 12.42
CA SER A 38 4.49 10.61 11.07
C SER A 38 4.59 9.31 10.30
N PRO A 39 3.51 8.87 9.61
CA PRO A 39 3.56 7.65 8.82
C PRO A 39 4.74 7.70 7.86
N ALA A 40 5.46 6.60 7.73
CA ALA A 40 6.53 6.50 6.74
C ALA A 40 5.96 6.74 5.33
N PRO A 41 6.70 7.45 4.44
CA PRO A 41 6.21 7.69 3.10
C PRO A 41 5.99 6.36 2.36
N PRO A 42 4.94 6.26 1.51
CA PRO A 42 4.66 5.04 0.78
C PRO A 42 5.81 4.70 -0.16
N LYS A 43 6.14 3.41 -0.30
CA LYS A 43 7.20 2.95 -1.21
C LYS A 43 6.83 3.09 -2.69
N VAL A 44 5.54 3.17 -2.96
CA VAL A 44 4.98 3.37 -4.28
C VAL A 44 3.97 4.51 -4.19
N SER A 45 4.12 5.50 -5.08
CA SER A 45 3.19 6.63 -5.21
C SER A 45 3.04 6.95 -6.69
N LEU A 46 1.90 6.64 -7.24
CA LEU A 46 1.60 6.74 -8.67
C LEU A 46 0.37 7.60 -8.92
N ASP A 47 0.46 8.42 -9.96
CA ASP A 47 -0.67 9.09 -10.60
C ASP A 47 -1.01 8.33 -11.87
N ILE A 48 -2.27 7.95 -12.01
CA ILE A 48 -2.75 7.10 -13.10
C ILE A 48 -3.88 7.82 -13.81
N THR A 49 -3.71 8.02 -15.12
CA THR A 49 -4.73 8.60 -15.99
C THR A 49 -5.09 7.58 -17.05
N VAL A 50 -6.34 7.14 -17.08
CA VAL A 50 -6.84 6.16 -18.06
C VAL A 50 -7.83 6.84 -18.99
N SER A 51 -7.53 6.81 -20.28
CA SER A 51 -8.46 7.22 -21.34
C SER A 51 -9.15 6.01 -21.92
N GLY A 52 -10.46 6.04 -21.98
CA GLY A 52 -11.26 4.98 -22.57
C GLY A 52 -11.25 4.94 -24.11
N GLY A 53 -10.59 5.92 -24.73
CA GLY A 53 -10.61 6.15 -26.18
C GLY A 53 -11.62 7.21 -26.61
N PRO A 54 -11.82 7.41 -27.92
CA PRO A 54 -12.70 8.46 -28.44
C PRO A 54 -14.11 8.41 -27.85
N GLY A 55 -14.61 9.54 -27.36
CA GLY A 55 -15.96 9.66 -26.79
C GLY A 55 -16.17 8.96 -25.43
N LYS A 56 -15.12 8.42 -24.82
CA LYS A 56 -15.17 7.83 -23.48
C LYS A 56 -14.55 8.78 -22.45
N PRO A 57 -15.01 8.76 -21.18
CA PRO A 57 -14.43 9.58 -20.14
C PRO A 57 -12.97 9.20 -19.88
N THR A 58 -12.22 10.19 -19.43
CA THR A 58 -10.88 9.96 -18.86
C THR A 58 -11.04 9.87 -17.34
N GLU A 59 -10.47 8.83 -16.78
CA GLU A 59 -10.45 8.59 -15.33
C GLU A 59 -9.06 8.92 -14.80
N HIS A 60 -9.02 9.46 -13.60
CA HIS A 60 -7.78 9.83 -12.93
C HIS A 60 -7.85 9.44 -11.46
N TRP A 61 -6.82 8.76 -10.99
CA TRP A 61 -6.68 8.40 -9.59
C TRP A 61 -5.22 8.31 -9.17
N THR A 62 -5.02 8.36 -7.86
CA THR A 62 -3.72 8.11 -7.23
C THR A 62 -3.69 6.72 -6.63
N LEU A 63 -2.54 6.06 -6.67
CA LEU A 63 -2.30 4.77 -6.04
C LEU A 63 -1.06 4.85 -5.17
N GLN A 64 -1.21 4.52 -3.91
CA GLN A 64 -0.12 4.36 -2.96
C GLN A 64 -0.04 2.90 -2.53
N CYS A 65 1.18 2.38 -2.36
CA CYS A 65 1.37 1.04 -1.82
C CYS A 65 2.40 1.07 -0.71
N ASP A 66 2.12 0.23 0.32
CA ASP A 66 2.93 0.09 1.52
C ASP A 66 3.03 1.40 2.33
N PRO A 67 1.87 1.83 2.91
CA PRO A 67 0.55 1.18 2.92
C PRO A 67 -0.29 1.40 1.65
N ALA A 68 -1.28 0.50 1.40
CA ALA A 68 -2.20 0.65 0.28
C ALA A 68 -3.17 1.82 0.53
N GLY A 69 -3.34 2.69 -0.49
CA GLY A 69 -4.16 3.90 -0.38
C GLY A 69 -4.22 4.70 -1.67
N GLY A 70 -4.70 5.93 -1.56
CA GLY A 70 -4.95 6.83 -2.68
C GLY A 70 -6.43 6.88 -3.05
N THR A 71 -6.73 7.42 -4.24
CA THR A 71 -8.10 7.55 -4.76
C THR A 71 -8.52 6.40 -5.69
N HIS A 72 -7.64 5.42 -5.90
CA HIS A 72 -7.94 4.25 -6.72
C HIS A 72 -9.14 3.48 -6.14
N PRO A 73 -10.08 2.98 -6.98
CA PRO A 73 -11.29 2.27 -6.50
C PRO A 73 -10.99 1.05 -5.62
N ASP A 74 -9.95 0.29 -5.94
CA ASP A 74 -9.48 -0.85 -5.16
C ASP A 74 -7.95 -0.81 -5.01
N PRO A 75 -7.42 0.00 -4.09
CA PRO A 75 -5.98 0.18 -3.94
C PRO A 75 -5.29 -1.10 -3.44
N ALA A 76 -5.96 -1.93 -2.64
CA ALA A 76 -5.38 -3.15 -2.12
C ALA A 76 -5.11 -4.18 -3.21
N GLN A 77 -6.08 -4.41 -4.11
CA GLN A 77 -5.94 -5.33 -5.23
C GLN A 77 -4.95 -4.79 -6.28
N ALA A 78 -5.00 -3.48 -6.56
CA ALA A 78 -4.08 -2.82 -7.47
C ALA A 78 -2.63 -2.97 -6.97
N CYS A 79 -2.36 -2.70 -5.70
CA CYS A 79 -1.05 -2.90 -5.08
C CYS A 79 -0.60 -4.36 -5.13
N ALA A 80 -1.47 -5.31 -4.77
CA ALA A 80 -1.14 -6.72 -4.82
C ALA A 80 -0.75 -7.19 -6.22
N THR A 81 -1.44 -6.68 -7.25
CA THR A 81 -1.14 -6.98 -8.66
C THR A 81 0.19 -6.36 -9.08
N LEU A 82 0.39 -5.09 -8.76
CA LEU A 82 1.59 -4.34 -9.13
C LEU A 82 2.86 -4.93 -8.50
N LEU A 83 2.80 -5.33 -7.23
CA LEU A 83 3.92 -5.90 -6.50
C LEU A 83 4.30 -7.32 -6.96
N LYS A 84 3.36 -8.06 -7.54
CA LYS A 84 3.60 -9.38 -8.14
C LYS A 84 4.20 -9.29 -9.54
N ALA A 85 3.99 -8.18 -10.25
CA ALA A 85 4.48 -8.01 -11.61
C ALA A 85 6.00 -7.86 -11.63
N LYS A 86 6.66 -8.62 -12.49
CA LYS A 86 8.10 -8.47 -12.72
C LYS A 86 8.34 -7.23 -13.57
N ALA A 87 9.08 -6.25 -13.02
CA ALA A 87 9.48 -5.03 -13.70
C ALA A 87 8.31 -4.32 -14.46
N PRO A 88 7.22 -3.93 -13.77
CA PRO A 88 5.98 -3.47 -14.40
C PRO A 88 6.16 -2.25 -15.31
N PHE A 89 7.15 -1.42 -15.03
CA PHE A 89 7.46 -0.18 -15.75
C PHE A 89 8.76 -0.26 -16.56
N ALA A 90 9.29 -1.47 -16.80
CA ALA A 90 10.46 -1.59 -17.65
C ALA A 90 10.15 -1.14 -19.08
N LEU A 91 11.12 -0.45 -19.70
CA LEU A 91 11.00 -0.09 -21.11
C LEU A 91 11.03 -1.35 -21.97
N LEU A 92 10.28 -1.32 -23.06
CA LEU A 92 10.36 -2.39 -24.06
C LEU A 92 11.73 -2.37 -24.72
N PRO A 93 12.36 -3.54 -24.95
CA PRO A 93 13.61 -3.62 -25.66
C PRO A 93 13.50 -3.00 -27.06
N LYS A 94 14.56 -2.30 -27.52
CA LYS A 94 14.59 -1.76 -28.87
C LYS A 94 14.60 -2.90 -29.91
N GLY A 95 13.88 -2.71 -31.02
CA GLY A 95 13.88 -3.66 -32.13
C GLY A 95 12.99 -4.90 -31.94
N VAL A 96 12.16 -4.92 -30.89
CA VAL A 96 11.17 -6.00 -30.72
C VAL A 96 10.05 -5.84 -31.74
N ALA A 97 9.75 -6.90 -32.48
CA ALA A 97 8.57 -6.95 -33.33
C ALA A 97 7.32 -7.04 -32.47
N CYS A 98 6.45 -6.04 -32.58
CA CYS A 98 5.18 -6.01 -31.86
C CYS A 98 4.05 -6.57 -32.73
N PRO A 99 3.14 -7.37 -32.17
CA PRO A 99 1.98 -7.83 -32.90
C PRO A 99 1.08 -6.64 -33.27
N MET A 100 0.52 -6.65 -34.46
CA MET A 100 -0.43 -5.64 -34.96
C MET A 100 -1.85 -5.89 -34.39
N ILE A 101 -1.95 -6.05 -33.08
CA ILE A 101 -3.21 -6.34 -32.38
C ILE A 101 -3.57 -5.13 -31.52
N LEU A 102 -4.78 -4.61 -31.71
CA LEU A 102 -5.38 -3.61 -30.84
C LEU A 102 -6.58 -4.23 -30.15
N ALA A 103 -6.46 -4.48 -28.84
CA ALA A 103 -7.56 -5.05 -28.07
C ALA A 103 -8.63 -3.99 -27.75
N SER A 104 -8.20 -2.75 -27.52
CA SER A 104 -9.09 -1.58 -27.41
C SER A 104 -8.32 -0.28 -27.61
N ALA A 105 -9.05 0.83 -27.75
CA ALA A 105 -8.46 2.17 -27.82
C ALA A 105 -8.08 2.76 -26.45
N LYS A 106 -8.11 1.93 -25.38
CA LYS A 106 -7.71 2.39 -24.04
C LYS A 106 -6.20 2.67 -23.97
N THR A 107 -5.88 3.77 -23.33
CA THR A 107 -4.50 4.14 -22.99
C THR A 107 -4.44 4.48 -21.52
N ALA A 108 -3.30 4.21 -20.88
CA ALA A 108 -3.07 4.58 -19.50
C ALA A 108 -1.70 5.25 -19.36
N LYS A 109 -1.69 6.47 -18.84
CA LYS A 109 -0.45 7.15 -18.44
C LYS A 109 -0.24 6.95 -16.96
N VAL A 110 0.96 6.53 -16.58
CA VAL A 110 1.38 6.32 -15.19
C VAL A 110 2.61 7.17 -14.93
N THR A 111 2.52 8.04 -13.94
CA THR A 111 3.65 8.86 -13.47
C THR A 111 3.83 8.70 -11.97
N GLY A 112 5.00 9.06 -11.44
CA GLY A 112 5.25 9.03 -10.01
C GLY A 112 6.52 8.28 -9.61
N THR A 113 6.47 7.57 -8.48
CA THR A 113 7.61 6.81 -7.95
C THR A 113 7.24 5.37 -7.64
N TYR A 114 8.13 4.46 -7.98
CA TYR A 114 8.03 3.03 -7.71
C TYR A 114 9.32 2.55 -7.07
N PHE A 115 9.30 2.27 -5.77
CA PHE A 115 10.48 1.93 -4.95
C PHE A 115 11.65 2.91 -5.17
N GLY A 116 11.37 4.21 -5.08
CA GLY A 116 12.35 5.29 -5.25
C GLY A 116 12.77 5.57 -6.69
N ARG A 117 12.28 4.81 -7.67
CA ARG A 117 12.56 5.03 -9.11
C ARG A 117 11.44 5.86 -9.72
N HIS A 118 11.81 6.88 -10.49
CA HIS A 118 10.83 7.66 -11.23
C HIS A 118 10.16 6.82 -12.32
N VAL A 119 8.85 6.95 -12.44
CA VAL A 119 8.01 6.31 -13.45
C VAL A 119 7.36 7.40 -14.28
N ASP A 120 7.51 7.31 -15.59
CA ASP A 120 6.73 8.05 -16.59
C ASP A 120 6.56 7.14 -17.80
N THR A 121 5.44 6.48 -17.87
CA THR A 121 5.17 5.43 -18.87
C THR A 121 3.73 5.52 -19.35
N THR A 122 3.57 5.38 -20.67
CA THR A 122 2.24 5.23 -21.28
C THR A 122 2.08 3.79 -21.75
N PHE A 123 0.93 3.21 -21.45
CA PHE A 123 0.51 1.89 -21.89
C PHE A 123 -0.62 2.02 -22.90
N VAL A 124 -0.60 1.16 -23.89
CA VAL A 124 -1.68 1.00 -24.87
C VAL A 124 -2.24 -0.41 -24.73
N GLN A 125 -3.56 -0.57 -24.82
CA GLN A 125 -4.16 -1.91 -24.78
C GLN A 125 -4.05 -2.58 -26.17
N GLY A 126 -2.80 -2.74 -26.61
CA GLY A 126 -2.47 -3.30 -27.92
C GLY A 126 -0.97 -3.49 -28.13
N GLY A 127 -0.60 -4.08 -29.23
CA GLY A 127 0.77 -4.29 -29.63
C GLY A 127 1.63 -4.98 -28.55
N CYS A 128 2.84 -4.51 -28.38
CA CYS A 128 3.76 -5.01 -27.34
C CYS A 128 3.28 -4.75 -25.92
N ASP A 129 2.45 -3.75 -25.70
CA ASP A 129 1.94 -3.42 -24.35
C ASP A 129 0.81 -4.35 -23.91
N LEU A 130 0.24 -5.16 -24.81
CA LEU A 130 -0.90 -6.01 -24.48
C LEU A 130 -0.61 -6.97 -23.31
N ALA A 131 0.55 -7.62 -23.31
CA ALA A 131 0.97 -8.51 -22.25
C ALA A 131 1.28 -7.73 -20.94
N ARG A 132 1.90 -6.55 -21.04
CA ARG A 132 2.16 -5.65 -19.92
C ARG A 132 0.84 -5.17 -19.32
N TRP A 133 -0.08 -4.72 -20.16
CA TRP A 133 -1.42 -4.33 -19.72
C TRP A 133 -2.12 -5.48 -18.99
N ALA A 134 -2.07 -6.70 -19.53
CA ALA A 134 -2.66 -7.87 -18.88
C ALA A 134 -2.05 -8.16 -17.50
N SER A 135 -0.75 -7.96 -17.34
CA SER A 135 -0.04 -8.25 -16.08
C SER A 135 -0.35 -7.27 -14.95
N ILE A 136 -0.62 -5.99 -15.29
CA ILE A 136 -0.87 -4.93 -14.29
C ILE A 136 -2.23 -4.26 -14.45
N GLY A 137 -3.10 -4.78 -15.30
CA GLY A 137 -4.37 -4.15 -15.68
C GLY A 137 -5.29 -3.75 -14.52
N LYS A 138 -5.09 -4.34 -13.35
CA LYS A 138 -5.84 -3.98 -12.13
C LYS A 138 -5.54 -2.57 -11.61
N ILE A 139 -4.44 -1.97 -12.04
CA ILE A 139 -4.17 -0.57 -11.73
C ILE A 139 -4.88 0.41 -12.69
N PHE A 140 -5.53 -0.11 -13.72
CA PHE A 140 -6.23 0.66 -14.77
C PHE A 140 -7.74 0.49 -14.73
N ASN A 141 -8.30 -0.10 -13.67
CA ASN A 141 -9.74 -0.36 -13.50
C ASN A 141 -10.20 -0.02 -12.10
#